data_7d2e55e73688268c533e0ea74ba6e433
#
_entry.id   7d2e55e73688268c533e0ea74ba6e433
#
_cell.length_a   1.000
_cell.length_b   1.000
_cell.length_c   1.000
_cell.angle_alpha   90.00
_cell.angle_beta   90.00
_cell.angle_gamma   90.00
#
_symmetry.space_group_name_H-M   'P 1'
#
loop_
_entity.id
_entity.type
_entity.pdbx_description
1 polymer ?
#
loop_
_entity_poly.entity_id
_entity_poly.type
_entity_poly.pdbx_seq_one_letter_code
_entity_poly.pdbx_strand_id
1 'polypeptide(L)'
;YLIVGVIVLAGAFFSNCENTEGFRIKNIFNSSSPSNKEETSKNISEDLQVHFVDVGKADFIYIKFKNHNIIIDAADKEPNNIVTEYLKKQDVSKIDLAVVSHAHRDHIGQMAEVIKSFSVEKFIMSKIPESLIPTGRTYEKMLRALKEKEVNSKIAKAGESFEIEDLKIEVLGPVKKGKNLNDTSLVLKMTYKNVSFLFTGDAEKAEESDIIDAGYNLKVDVLKVGHHGSRTSSSENFLKKVSPKFAVISVGPD
;
A
#
# COMPACT_ATOMS: atom_id res chain seq x y z
N TYR A 1 25.70 -9.92 10.50
CA TYR A 1 25.61 -8.74 9.62
C TYR A 1 24.39 -8.94 8.74
N LEU A 2 23.33 -8.15 8.96
CA LEU A 2 22.09 -8.18 8.17
C LEU A 2 22.32 -7.27 6.97
N ILE A 3 22.48 -7.85 5.77
CA ILE A 3 22.47 -7.07 4.53
C ILE A 3 21.00 -6.85 4.19
N VAL A 4 20.46 -5.70 4.58
CA VAL A 4 19.19 -5.20 4.07
C VAL A 4 19.49 -4.62 2.70
N GLY A 5 19.11 -5.32 1.64
CA GLY A 5 19.13 -4.77 0.29
C GLY A 5 18.09 -3.68 0.19
N VAL A 6 18.51 -2.42 0.27
CA VAL A 6 17.63 -1.27 0.04
C VAL A 6 17.53 -1.10 -1.47
N ILE A 7 16.38 -1.43 -2.04
CA ILE A 7 16.06 -1.02 -3.41
C ILE A 7 15.46 0.37 -3.31
N VAL A 8 16.30 1.38 -3.46
CA VAL A 8 15.85 2.76 -3.62
C VAL A 8 15.43 2.91 -5.07
N LEU A 9 14.14 2.96 -5.34
CA LEU A 9 13.63 3.47 -6.61
C LEU A 9 13.59 5.00 -6.50
N ALA A 10 14.75 5.62 -6.68
CA ALA A 10 14.82 7.05 -6.90
C ALA A 10 14.23 7.34 -8.27
N GLY A 11 13.10 8.01 -8.32
CA GLY A 11 12.64 8.69 -9.52
C GLY A 11 13.57 9.87 -9.79
N ALA A 12 14.70 9.63 -10.44
CA ALA A 12 15.50 10.71 -11.01
C ALA A 12 16.50 10.13 -12.01
N PHE A 13 16.58 10.80 -13.13
CA PHE A 13 17.43 10.60 -14.31
C PHE A 13 16.91 9.59 -15.33
N PHE A 14 15.95 10.08 -16.14
CA PHE A 14 16.09 9.97 -17.60
C PHE A 14 15.07 10.92 -18.23
N SER A 15 15.56 11.98 -18.82
CA SER A 15 14.85 12.74 -19.86
C SER A 15 14.52 11.78 -21.00
N ASN A 16 13.26 11.73 -21.38
CA ASN A 16 12.67 10.86 -22.38
C ASN A 16 12.42 9.42 -21.91
N CYS A 17 11.37 9.20 -21.14
CA CYS A 17 10.78 7.87 -21.05
C CYS A 17 9.27 7.95 -20.97
N GLU A 18 8.63 7.50 -22.05
CA GLU A 18 7.19 7.26 -22.17
C GLU A 18 6.71 6.01 -21.39
N ASN A 19 7.47 5.52 -20.41
CA ASN A 19 7.16 4.30 -19.67
C ASN A 19 7.11 4.55 -18.16
N THR A 20 5.90 4.81 -17.66
CA THR A 20 5.55 4.65 -16.24
C THR A 20 5.41 3.14 -15.94
N GLU A 21 6.49 2.38 -16.03
CA GLU A 21 6.49 0.99 -15.56
C GLU A 21 6.72 0.97 -14.05
N GLY A 22 5.67 0.63 -13.30
CA GLY A 22 5.80 0.31 -11.88
C GLY A 22 6.76 -0.88 -11.68
N PHE A 23 7.46 -0.90 -10.57
CA PHE A 23 8.34 -2.00 -10.21
C PHE A 23 7.52 -3.28 -10.00
N ARG A 24 7.77 -4.29 -10.84
CA ARG A 24 7.14 -5.61 -10.76
C ARG A 24 8.09 -6.58 -10.05
N ILE A 25 7.65 -7.22 -8.98
CA ILE A 25 8.45 -8.22 -8.23
C ILE A 25 8.60 -9.54 -9.01
N LYS A 26 8.48 -9.55 -10.33
CA LYS A 26 8.65 -10.76 -11.16
C LYS A 26 10.05 -11.39 -11.05
N ASN A 27 11.10 -10.62 -10.76
CA ASN A 27 12.49 -11.07 -10.90
C ASN A 27 13.22 -11.37 -9.60
N ILE A 28 12.58 -11.21 -8.44
CA ILE A 28 13.28 -11.31 -7.15
C ILE A 28 13.44 -12.75 -6.67
N PHE A 29 12.61 -13.67 -7.16
CA PHE A 29 12.59 -15.06 -6.68
C PHE A 29 13.39 -16.06 -7.50
N ASN A 30 14.12 -15.63 -8.54
CA ASN A 30 14.87 -16.52 -9.45
C ASN A 30 16.31 -16.83 -9.02
N SER A 31 16.71 -16.63 -7.76
CA SER A 31 18.03 -16.99 -7.29
C SER A 31 18.03 -18.25 -6.42
N SER A 32 18.48 -19.36 -7.02
CA SER A 32 19.06 -20.61 -6.51
C SER A 32 18.14 -21.74 -5.99
N SER A 33 18.13 -22.76 -6.78
CA SER A 33 18.08 -24.24 -6.56
C SER A 33 16.89 -25.01 -7.19
N PRO A 34 17.06 -26.23 -7.71
CA PRO A 34 16.36 -26.75 -8.86
C PRO A 34 15.01 -27.43 -8.59
N SER A 35 14.20 -27.45 -9.60
CA SER A 35 12.95 -28.13 -9.95
C SER A 35 11.65 -27.75 -9.19
N ASN A 36 11.56 -27.79 -7.86
CA ASN A 36 10.28 -27.51 -7.17
C ASN A 36 10.05 -26.05 -6.78
N LYS A 37 11.14 -25.27 -6.64
CA LYS A 37 11.06 -23.84 -6.30
C LYS A 37 10.72 -22.96 -7.50
N GLU A 38 11.13 -23.40 -8.69
CA GLU A 38 10.92 -22.66 -9.94
C GLU A 38 9.46 -22.67 -10.39
N GLU A 39 8.78 -23.81 -10.23
CA GLU A 39 7.35 -23.92 -10.55
C GLU A 39 6.47 -23.14 -9.56
N THR A 40 6.81 -23.19 -8.27
CA THR A 40 6.11 -22.43 -7.23
C THR A 40 6.31 -20.92 -7.40
N SER A 41 7.54 -20.46 -7.74
CA SER A 41 7.81 -19.04 -7.96
C SER A 41 7.16 -18.51 -9.23
N LYS A 42 7.12 -19.30 -10.30
CA LYS A 42 6.44 -18.97 -11.55
C LYS A 42 4.93 -18.82 -11.34
N ASN A 43 4.31 -19.77 -10.64
CA ASN A 43 2.88 -19.72 -10.31
C ASN A 43 2.52 -18.51 -9.44
N ILE A 44 3.38 -18.12 -8.47
CA ILE A 44 3.15 -16.92 -7.65
C ILE A 44 3.20 -15.66 -8.52
N SER A 45 4.17 -15.55 -9.44
CA SER A 45 4.33 -14.37 -10.29
C SER A 45 3.23 -14.22 -11.35
N GLU A 46 2.54 -15.29 -11.69
CA GLU A 46 1.37 -15.27 -12.58
C GLU A 46 0.10 -14.85 -11.81
N ASP A 47 -0.07 -15.34 -10.58
CA ASP A 47 -1.24 -15.10 -9.75
C ASP A 47 -1.21 -13.75 -9.01
N LEU A 48 -0.03 -13.33 -8.52
CA LEU A 48 0.13 -12.12 -7.70
C LEU A 48 1.18 -11.17 -8.28
N GLN A 49 0.78 -9.95 -8.56
CA GLN A 49 1.67 -8.85 -8.94
C GLN A 49 1.39 -7.66 -8.01
N VAL A 50 2.44 -7.12 -7.40
CA VAL A 50 2.36 -5.92 -6.56
C VAL A 50 3.17 -4.82 -7.23
N HIS A 51 2.51 -3.76 -7.64
CA HIS A 51 3.09 -2.64 -8.36
C HIS A 51 3.20 -1.46 -7.39
N PHE A 52 4.41 -1.09 -7.05
CA PHE A 52 4.69 0.19 -6.39
C PHE A 52 4.90 1.21 -7.50
N VAL A 53 3.92 2.05 -7.72
CA VAL A 53 3.90 2.97 -8.87
C VAL A 53 4.64 4.24 -8.51
N ASP A 54 5.53 4.70 -9.39
CA ASP A 54 6.20 5.99 -9.21
C ASP A 54 5.19 7.13 -9.45
N VAL A 55 4.82 7.78 -8.38
CA VAL A 55 3.92 8.92 -8.34
C VAL A 55 4.55 10.12 -7.61
N GLY A 56 5.89 10.12 -7.52
CA GLY A 56 6.67 11.09 -6.75
C GLY A 56 6.64 10.79 -5.25
N LYS A 57 6.68 11.84 -4.42
CA LYS A 57 6.61 11.72 -2.96
C LYS A 57 5.15 11.54 -2.52
N ALA A 58 4.57 10.40 -2.87
CA ALA A 58 3.20 10.02 -2.59
C ALA A 58 3.07 8.49 -2.67
N ASP A 59 1.97 7.92 -2.25
CA ASP A 59 1.76 6.47 -2.32
C ASP A 59 0.63 6.12 -3.29
N PHE A 60 0.95 5.22 -4.19
CA PHE A 60 -0.02 4.47 -4.97
C PHE A 60 0.51 3.06 -5.22
N ILE A 61 -0.21 2.07 -4.71
CA ILE A 61 0.12 0.65 -4.88
C ILE A 61 -1.05 -0.03 -5.58
N TYR A 62 -0.76 -0.69 -6.69
CA TYR A 62 -1.71 -1.52 -7.41
C TYR A 62 -1.34 -2.99 -7.24
N ILE A 63 -2.30 -3.80 -6.85
CA ILE A 63 -2.14 -5.25 -6.65
C ILE A 63 -3.09 -5.96 -7.60
N LYS A 64 -2.51 -6.71 -8.53
CA LYS A 64 -3.24 -7.64 -9.38
C LYS A 64 -3.10 -9.03 -8.77
N PHE A 65 -4.22 -9.62 -8.38
CA PHE A 65 -4.27 -10.97 -7.84
C PHE A 65 -5.27 -11.80 -8.61
N LYS A 66 -4.77 -12.71 -9.45
CA LYS A 66 -5.61 -13.46 -10.40
C LYS A 66 -6.49 -12.50 -11.23
N ASN A 67 -7.81 -12.55 -11.05
CA ASN A 67 -8.79 -11.67 -11.69
C ASN A 67 -9.23 -10.48 -10.80
N HIS A 68 -8.58 -10.31 -9.64
CA HIS A 68 -8.91 -9.25 -8.69
C HIS A 68 -7.95 -8.08 -8.79
N ASN A 69 -8.48 -6.88 -8.64
CA ASN A 69 -7.73 -5.63 -8.62
C ASN A 69 -7.89 -4.96 -7.26
N ILE A 70 -6.78 -4.71 -6.58
CA ILE A 70 -6.75 -4.07 -5.28
C ILE A 70 -5.87 -2.83 -5.40
N ILE A 71 -6.25 -1.74 -4.78
CA ILE A 71 -5.42 -0.54 -4.66
C ILE A 71 -5.22 -0.16 -3.20
N ILE A 72 -4.03 0.34 -2.90
CA ILE A 72 -3.73 0.99 -1.62
C ILE A 72 -3.24 2.39 -1.93
N ASP A 73 -3.96 3.39 -1.46
CA ASP A 73 -3.78 4.82 -1.69
C ASP A 73 -3.95 5.24 -3.17
N ALA A 74 -3.93 6.52 -3.44
CA ALA A 74 -4.17 7.10 -4.77
C ALA A 74 -3.41 8.42 -4.97
N ALA A 75 -2.14 8.42 -4.65
CA ALA A 75 -1.18 9.50 -4.90
C ALA A 75 -1.60 10.89 -4.38
N ASP A 76 -0.80 11.90 -4.73
CA ASP A 76 -1.17 13.30 -4.57
C ASP A 76 -2.13 13.73 -5.71
N LYS A 77 -2.75 14.86 -5.52
CA LYS A 77 -3.62 15.47 -6.51
C LYS A 77 -2.90 15.82 -7.82
N GLU A 78 -1.62 16.18 -7.75
CA GLU A 78 -0.81 16.55 -8.92
C GLU A 78 0.38 15.58 -9.08
N PRO A 79 0.72 15.17 -10.32
CA PRO A 79 -0.01 15.47 -11.56
C PRO A 79 -1.35 14.75 -11.62
N ASN A 80 -2.35 15.40 -12.21
CA ASN A 80 -3.70 14.86 -12.31
C ASN A 80 -3.73 13.57 -13.13
N ASN A 81 -4.65 12.65 -12.78
CA ASN A 81 -5.01 11.44 -13.53
C ASN A 81 -3.94 10.33 -13.62
N ILE A 82 -2.76 10.48 -13.03
CA ILE A 82 -1.70 9.46 -13.13
C ILE A 82 -2.19 8.08 -12.65
N VAL A 83 -2.99 8.04 -11.58
CA VAL A 83 -3.55 6.81 -11.01
C VAL A 83 -4.57 6.18 -11.98
N THR A 84 -5.52 6.98 -12.48
CA THR A 84 -6.56 6.48 -13.39
C THR A 84 -5.99 6.05 -14.74
N GLU A 85 -5.00 6.75 -15.25
CA GLU A 85 -4.29 6.38 -16.47
C GLU A 85 -3.49 5.09 -16.30
N TYR A 86 -2.80 4.95 -15.16
CA TYR A 86 -2.09 3.72 -14.84
C TYR A 86 -3.03 2.52 -14.79
N LEU A 87 -4.14 2.63 -14.06
CA LEU A 87 -5.14 1.56 -13.96
C LEU A 87 -5.75 1.20 -15.33
N LYS A 88 -6.03 2.18 -16.18
CA LYS A 88 -6.49 1.94 -17.57
C LYS A 88 -5.45 1.19 -18.40
N LYS A 89 -4.16 1.53 -18.28
CA LYS A 89 -3.06 0.81 -18.95
C LYS A 89 -2.89 -0.63 -18.44
N GLN A 90 -3.42 -0.95 -17.26
CA GLN A 90 -3.47 -2.32 -16.72
C GLN A 90 -4.78 -3.03 -17.05
N ASP A 91 -5.62 -2.47 -17.94
CA ASP A 91 -6.93 -3.00 -18.34
C ASP A 91 -7.90 -3.18 -17.15
N VAL A 92 -7.75 -2.37 -16.09
CA VAL A 92 -8.64 -2.39 -14.94
C VAL A 92 -9.97 -1.75 -15.32
N SER A 93 -11.06 -2.48 -15.13
CA SER A 93 -12.44 -1.97 -15.23
C SER A 93 -13.16 -1.93 -13.89
N LYS A 94 -12.75 -2.81 -12.97
CA LYS A 94 -13.33 -2.97 -11.63
C LYS A 94 -12.19 -3.05 -10.59
N ILE A 95 -12.41 -2.42 -9.45
CA ILE A 95 -11.55 -2.49 -8.26
C ILE A 95 -12.32 -3.26 -7.19
N ASP A 96 -11.83 -4.46 -6.82
CA ASP A 96 -12.48 -5.31 -5.82
C ASP A 96 -12.28 -4.76 -4.40
N LEU A 97 -11.13 -4.13 -4.16
CA LEU A 97 -10.85 -3.47 -2.88
C LEU A 97 -10.01 -2.20 -3.09
N ALA A 98 -10.54 -1.07 -2.64
CA ALA A 98 -9.79 0.16 -2.48
C ALA A 98 -9.49 0.40 -0.99
N VAL A 99 -8.22 0.65 -0.69
CA VAL A 99 -7.74 0.94 0.66
C VAL A 99 -7.20 2.36 0.70
N VAL A 100 -7.57 3.09 1.75
CA VAL A 100 -6.89 4.33 2.13
C VAL A 100 -6.14 4.07 3.43
N SER A 101 -4.82 4.20 3.38
CA SER A 101 -3.99 4.07 4.58
C SER A 101 -4.35 5.15 5.60
N HIS A 102 -4.30 6.39 5.20
CA HIS A 102 -4.72 7.55 6.00
C HIS A 102 -5.11 8.74 5.10
N ALA A 103 -5.62 9.81 5.70
CA ALA A 103 -6.29 10.87 4.94
C ALA A 103 -5.42 12.08 4.58
N HIS A 104 -4.10 11.93 4.46
CA HIS A 104 -3.26 12.97 3.89
C HIS A 104 -3.41 13.02 2.36
N ARG A 105 -3.14 14.20 1.78
CA ARG A 105 -3.39 14.48 0.37
C ARG A 105 -2.57 13.60 -0.57
N ASP A 106 -1.34 13.31 -0.23
CA ASP A 106 -0.41 12.45 -0.96
C ASP A 106 -0.76 10.95 -0.92
N HIS A 107 -1.85 10.59 -0.22
CA HIS A 107 -2.44 9.25 -0.19
C HIS A 107 -3.85 9.20 -0.77
N ILE A 108 -4.63 10.28 -0.65
CA ILE A 108 -6.01 10.31 -1.13
C ILE A 108 -6.24 11.27 -2.30
N GLY A 109 -5.17 11.86 -2.83
CA GLY A 109 -5.25 12.97 -3.78
C GLY A 109 -6.14 12.70 -4.99
N GLN A 110 -6.05 11.52 -5.56
CA GLN A 110 -6.81 11.11 -6.74
C GLN A 110 -7.88 10.03 -6.43
N MET A 111 -8.12 9.70 -5.17
CA MET A 111 -9.08 8.64 -4.80
C MET A 111 -10.51 8.96 -5.25
N ALA A 112 -10.93 10.21 -5.20
CA ALA A 112 -12.25 10.62 -5.69
C ALA A 112 -12.40 10.38 -7.20
N GLU A 113 -11.38 10.66 -7.97
CA GLU A 113 -11.34 10.42 -9.42
C GLU A 113 -11.33 8.93 -9.76
N VAL A 114 -10.61 8.11 -8.98
CA VAL A 114 -10.63 6.65 -9.10
C VAL A 114 -12.04 6.11 -8.86
N ILE A 115 -12.68 6.49 -7.74
CA ILE A 115 -14.05 6.04 -7.41
C ILE A 115 -15.07 6.43 -8.48
N LYS A 116 -14.89 7.58 -9.12
CA LYS A 116 -15.78 8.02 -10.21
C LYS A 116 -15.55 7.28 -11.51
N SER A 117 -14.29 6.91 -11.80
CA SER A 117 -13.87 6.34 -13.07
C SER A 117 -14.00 4.83 -13.15
N PHE A 118 -13.98 4.13 -12.00
CA PHE A 118 -14.04 2.67 -11.93
C PHE A 118 -15.19 2.19 -11.05
N SER A 119 -15.66 0.97 -11.29
CA SER A 119 -16.52 0.27 -10.34
C SER A 119 -15.69 -0.16 -9.14
N VAL A 120 -15.94 0.40 -7.96
CA VAL A 120 -15.28 0.02 -6.70
C VAL A 120 -16.27 -0.80 -5.87
N GLU A 121 -15.94 -2.08 -5.63
CA GLU A 121 -16.83 -2.99 -4.90
C GLU A 121 -16.78 -2.75 -3.39
N LYS A 122 -15.55 -2.59 -2.85
CA LYS A 122 -15.34 -2.40 -1.41
C LYS A 122 -14.28 -1.33 -1.16
N PHE A 123 -14.55 -0.50 -0.18
CA PHE A 123 -13.62 0.53 0.28
C PHE A 123 -13.37 0.37 1.78
N ILE A 124 -12.10 0.43 2.19
CA ILE A 124 -11.73 0.42 3.60
C ILE A 124 -10.79 1.56 3.95
N MET A 125 -10.95 2.10 5.13
CA MET A 125 -10.05 3.06 5.76
C MET A 125 -10.07 2.89 7.28
N SER A 126 -9.12 3.51 7.98
CA SER A 126 -9.12 3.56 9.44
C SER A 126 -10.16 4.55 9.99
N LYS A 127 -10.45 4.43 11.27
CA LYS A 127 -11.23 5.44 11.99
C LYS A 127 -10.36 6.66 12.26
N ILE A 128 -10.76 7.81 11.71
CA ILE A 128 -10.13 9.09 12.02
C ILE A 128 -10.77 9.67 13.29
N PRO A 129 -9.98 10.04 14.32
CA PRO A 129 -10.48 10.77 15.47
C PRO A 129 -11.14 12.10 15.07
N GLU A 130 -12.22 12.51 15.72
CA GLU A 130 -12.95 13.74 15.38
C GLU A 130 -12.05 14.98 15.31
N SER A 131 -11.10 15.08 16.25
CA SER A 131 -10.13 16.19 16.29
C SER A 131 -9.14 16.22 15.13
N LEU A 132 -9.04 15.13 14.35
CA LEU A 132 -8.10 14.97 13.23
C LEU A 132 -8.80 14.89 11.88
N ILE A 133 -10.14 14.98 11.83
CA ILE A 133 -10.88 14.91 10.57
C ILE A 133 -10.42 16.05 9.65
N PRO A 134 -9.89 15.71 8.45
CA PRO A 134 -9.45 16.74 7.51
C PRO A 134 -10.61 17.63 7.06
N THR A 135 -10.40 18.93 7.09
CA THR A 135 -11.34 19.94 6.57
C THR A 135 -11.07 20.29 5.11
N GLY A 136 -10.10 19.62 4.49
CA GLY A 136 -9.67 19.87 3.12
C GLY A 136 -10.61 19.31 2.07
N ARG A 137 -10.72 20.00 0.93
CA ARG A 137 -11.57 19.63 -0.20
C ARG A 137 -11.30 18.22 -0.74
N THR A 138 -10.07 17.71 -0.64
CA THR A 138 -9.68 16.40 -1.16
C THR A 138 -10.42 15.28 -0.40
N TYR A 139 -10.43 15.34 0.93
CA TYR A 139 -11.14 14.39 1.77
C TYR A 139 -12.66 14.46 1.56
N GLU A 140 -13.21 15.69 1.52
CA GLU A 140 -14.64 15.90 1.24
C GLU A 140 -15.05 15.30 -0.12
N LYS A 141 -14.27 15.54 -1.18
CA LYS A 141 -14.54 14.99 -2.52
C LYS A 141 -14.53 13.47 -2.53
N MET A 142 -13.60 12.83 -1.82
CA MET A 142 -13.52 11.38 -1.69
C MET A 142 -14.79 10.84 -1.02
N LEU A 143 -15.19 11.41 0.13
CA LEU A 143 -16.42 10.99 0.83
C LEU A 143 -17.67 11.18 -0.03
N ARG A 144 -17.75 12.28 -0.77
CA ARG A 144 -18.84 12.55 -1.71
C ARG A 144 -18.90 11.52 -2.82
N ALA A 145 -17.76 11.18 -3.42
CA ALA A 145 -17.68 10.16 -4.47
C ALA A 145 -18.10 8.77 -3.96
N LEU A 146 -17.65 8.37 -2.75
CA LEU A 146 -18.09 7.13 -2.11
C LEU A 146 -19.62 7.09 -1.94
N LYS A 147 -20.23 8.20 -1.49
CA LYS A 147 -21.68 8.32 -1.32
C LYS A 147 -22.42 8.28 -2.66
N GLU A 148 -21.97 9.08 -3.64
CA GLU A 148 -22.59 9.16 -4.97
C GLU A 148 -22.57 7.84 -5.75
N LYS A 149 -21.52 7.04 -5.54
CA LYS A 149 -21.35 5.72 -6.17
C LYS A 149 -21.83 4.56 -5.31
N GLU A 150 -22.41 4.85 -4.14
CA GLU A 150 -22.93 3.85 -3.19
C GLU A 150 -21.91 2.75 -2.86
N VAL A 151 -20.62 3.13 -2.76
CA VAL A 151 -19.52 2.18 -2.51
C VAL A 151 -19.67 1.56 -1.13
N ASN A 152 -19.60 0.22 -1.05
CA ASN A 152 -19.58 -0.51 0.22
C ASN A 152 -18.35 -0.15 1.03
N SER A 153 -18.50 0.80 1.95
CA SER A 153 -17.42 1.38 2.73
C SER A 153 -17.40 0.87 4.16
N LYS A 154 -16.22 0.48 4.65
CA LYS A 154 -16.03 -0.04 6.01
C LYS A 154 -14.85 0.66 6.71
N ILE A 155 -15.01 0.94 8.00
CA ILE A 155 -13.92 1.27 8.91
C ILE A 155 -13.28 -0.03 9.38
N ALA A 156 -12.03 -0.25 8.97
CA ALA A 156 -11.25 -1.41 9.40
C ALA A 156 -10.56 -1.16 10.76
N LYS A 157 -10.34 -2.23 11.52
CA LYS A 157 -9.76 -2.17 12.87
C LYS A 157 -8.62 -3.17 12.99
N ALA A 158 -7.61 -2.83 13.78
CA ALA A 158 -6.53 -3.77 14.13
C ALA A 158 -7.09 -5.08 14.70
N GLY A 159 -6.51 -6.20 14.28
CA GLY A 159 -6.96 -7.56 14.60
C GLY A 159 -7.99 -8.14 13.63
N GLU A 160 -8.60 -7.33 12.76
CA GLU A 160 -9.45 -7.87 11.69
C GLU A 160 -8.61 -8.53 10.59
N SER A 161 -9.17 -9.55 9.97
CA SER A 161 -8.62 -10.15 8.77
C SER A 161 -9.73 -10.48 7.78
N PHE A 162 -9.39 -10.52 6.51
CA PHE A 162 -10.28 -10.95 5.43
C PHE A 162 -9.45 -11.59 4.32
N GLU A 163 -10.12 -12.30 3.45
CA GLU A 163 -9.50 -13.00 2.34
C GLU A 163 -10.17 -12.62 1.04
N ILE A 164 -9.37 -12.54 -0.02
CA ILE A 164 -9.82 -12.50 -1.41
C ILE A 164 -9.29 -13.78 -2.03
N GLU A 165 -10.16 -14.77 -2.21
CA GLU A 165 -9.78 -16.15 -2.44
C GLU A 165 -8.76 -16.65 -1.39
N ASP A 166 -7.54 -17.01 -1.79
CA ASP A 166 -6.44 -17.46 -0.93
C ASP A 166 -5.38 -16.37 -0.63
N LEU A 167 -5.69 -15.11 -0.96
CA LEU A 167 -4.91 -13.95 -0.53
C LEU A 167 -5.43 -13.46 0.83
N LYS A 168 -4.65 -13.66 1.87
CA LYS A 168 -4.98 -13.21 3.23
C LYS A 168 -4.52 -11.77 3.45
N ILE A 169 -5.40 -10.93 4.00
CA ILE A 169 -5.11 -9.55 4.38
C ILE A 169 -5.45 -9.37 5.86
N GLU A 170 -4.48 -8.98 6.66
CA GLU A 170 -4.58 -8.76 8.10
C GLU A 170 -4.39 -7.27 8.40
N VAL A 171 -5.27 -6.69 9.21
CA VAL A 171 -5.16 -5.31 9.68
C VAL A 171 -4.40 -5.32 10.98
N LEU A 172 -3.18 -4.78 10.99
CA LEU A 172 -2.31 -4.75 12.17
C LEU A 172 -2.36 -3.41 12.91
N GLY A 173 -2.76 -2.34 12.23
CA GLY A 173 -2.89 -1.00 12.79
C GLY A 173 -3.99 -0.17 12.11
N PRO A 174 -4.41 0.95 12.69
CA PRO A 174 -3.93 1.49 13.97
C PRO A 174 -4.49 0.72 15.18
N VAL A 175 -3.60 0.44 16.16
CA VAL A 175 -3.98 -0.29 17.40
C VAL A 175 -4.68 0.63 18.38
N LYS A 176 -4.17 1.86 18.51
CA LYS A 176 -4.74 2.88 19.40
C LYS A 176 -5.26 4.07 18.61
N LYS A 177 -5.88 5.00 19.32
CA LYS A 177 -6.30 6.27 18.75
C LYS A 177 -5.06 7.09 18.35
N GLY A 178 -4.85 7.33 17.06
CA GLY A 178 -3.74 8.15 16.55
C GLY A 178 -3.74 9.57 17.15
N LYS A 179 -2.55 10.11 17.35
CA LYS A 179 -2.34 11.48 17.83
C LYS A 179 -2.24 12.50 16.69
N ASN A 180 -1.92 12.05 15.50
CA ASN A 180 -1.89 12.77 14.24
C ASN A 180 -2.47 11.89 13.13
N LEU A 181 -2.60 12.40 11.90
CA LEU A 181 -3.15 11.63 10.79
C LEU A 181 -2.25 10.45 10.38
N ASN A 182 -0.93 10.58 10.46
CA ASN A 182 -0.01 9.50 10.13
C ASN A 182 -0.24 8.28 11.02
N ASP A 183 -0.41 8.49 12.32
CA ASP A 183 -0.71 7.43 13.29
C ASP A 183 -2.16 6.88 13.16
N THR A 184 -2.93 7.34 12.19
CA THR A 184 -4.18 6.69 11.80
C THR A 184 -4.01 5.75 10.60
N SER A 185 -2.80 5.53 10.13
CA SER A 185 -2.52 4.68 8.97
C SER A 185 -2.99 3.25 9.19
N LEU A 186 -3.76 2.72 8.25
CA LEU A 186 -3.97 1.27 8.18
C LEU A 186 -2.65 0.60 7.86
N VAL A 187 -2.18 -0.21 8.80
CA VAL A 187 -1.03 -1.09 8.59
C VAL A 187 -1.57 -2.46 8.20
N LEU A 188 -1.26 -2.89 6.98
CA LEU A 188 -1.79 -4.12 6.41
C LEU A 188 -0.66 -5.12 6.16
N LYS A 189 -0.85 -6.36 6.64
CA LYS A 189 -0.04 -7.49 6.23
C LYS A 189 -0.82 -8.32 5.22
N MET A 190 -0.23 -8.52 4.06
CA MET A 190 -0.78 -9.35 2.99
C MET A 190 0.06 -10.61 2.83
N THR A 191 -0.58 -11.77 2.74
CA THR A 191 0.12 -13.05 2.58
C THR A 191 -0.55 -13.88 1.49
N TYR A 192 0.25 -14.35 0.55
CA TYR A 192 -0.14 -15.32 -0.46
C TYR A 192 0.88 -16.44 -0.55
N LYS A 193 0.48 -17.67 -0.30
CA LYS A 193 1.38 -18.83 -0.23
C LYS A 193 2.54 -18.54 0.75
N ASN A 194 3.76 -18.52 0.26
CA ASN A 194 4.98 -18.30 1.03
C ASN A 194 5.56 -16.88 0.88
N VAL A 195 4.79 -15.93 0.33
CA VAL A 195 5.20 -14.54 0.13
C VAL A 195 4.33 -13.62 0.96
N SER A 196 4.95 -12.67 1.63
CA SER A 196 4.28 -11.73 2.50
C SER A 196 4.77 -10.29 2.33
N PHE A 197 3.84 -9.36 2.48
CA PHE A 197 4.04 -7.92 2.34
C PHE A 197 3.54 -7.20 3.58
N LEU A 198 4.20 -6.12 3.95
CA LEU A 198 3.73 -5.19 4.97
C LEU A 198 3.64 -3.79 4.35
N PHE A 199 2.44 -3.24 4.35
CA PHE A 199 2.14 -1.88 3.92
C PHE A 199 1.84 -1.04 5.16
N THR A 200 2.63 -0.02 5.41
CA THR A 200 2.60 0.73 6.68
C THR A 200 1.94 2.11 6.54
N GLY A 201 1.60 2.52 5.30
CA GLY A 201 1.23 3.92 5.07
C GLY A 201 2.30 4.83 5.66
N ASP A 202 1.87 5.83 6.43
CA ASP A 202 2.77 6.75 7.12
C ASP A 202 2.81 6.55 8.64
N ALA A 203 2.48 5.34 9.11
CA ALA A 203 2.57 5.00 10.53
C ALA A 203 3.92 5.41 11.12
N GLU A 204 3.87 6.15 12.22
CA GLU A 204 5.06 6.66 12.90
C GLU A 204 5.47 5.75 14.08
N LYS A 205 6.57 6.07 14.74
CA LYS A 205 7.15 5.26 15.82
C LYS A 205 6.19 4.94 16.96
N ALA A 206 5.21 5.81 17.22
CA ALA A 206 4.20 5.57 18.25
C ALA A 206 3.29 4.40 17.84
N GLU A 207 2.79 4.41 16.61
CA GLU A 207 1.96 3.33 16.08
C GLU A 207 2.76 2.03 15.90
N GLU A 208 4.01 2.12 15.42
CA GLU A 208 4.92 0.97 15.32
C GLU A 208 5.11 0.29 16.69
N SER A 209 5.28 1.07 17.77
CA SER A 209 5.39 0.53 19.13
C SER A 209 4.09 -0.15 19.57
N ASP A 210 2.95 0.47 19.30
CA ASP A 210 1.65 -0.10 19.67
C ASP A 210 1.39 -1.42 18.93
N ILE A 211 1.77 -1.53 17.66
CA ILE A 211 1.67 -2.77 16.87
C ILE A 211 2.59 -3.87 17.42
N ILE A 212 3.83 -3.51 17.82
CA ILE A 212 4.76 -4.45 18.47
C ILE A 212 4.19 -4.96 19.79
N ASP A 213 3.68 -4.05 20.62
CA ASP A 213 3.12 -4.35 21.94
C ASP A 213 1.85 -5.21 21.84
N ALA A 214 1.09 -5.07 20.76
CA ALA A 214 -0.05 -5.92 20.44
C ALA A 214 0.33 -7.38 20.10
N GLY A 215 1.62 -7.66 19.89
CA GLY A 215 2.14 -9.01 19.70
C GLY A 215 1.88 -9.63 18.33
N TYR A 216 1.58 -8.84 17.31
CA TYR A 216 1.38 -9.34 15.96
C TYR A 216 2.66 -9.93 15.36
N ASN A 217 2.51 -10.94 14.51
CA ASN A 217 3.62 -11.46 13.70
C ASN A 217 3.93 -10.50 12.55
N LEU A 218 4.96 -9.68 12.73
CA LEU A 218 5.35 -8.64 11.78
C LEU A 218 6.29 -9.13 10.68
N LYS A 219 6.85 -10.35 10.79
CA LYS A 219 7.83 -10.85 9.82
C LYS A 219 7.21 -10.95 8.43
N VAL A 220 7.88 -10.33 7.45
CA VAL A 220 7.47 -10.34 6.02
C VAL A 220 8.66 -10.40 5.08
N ASP A 221 8.39 -10.68 3.81
CA ASP A 221 9.41 -10.67 2.76
C ASP A 221 9.63 -9.26 2.21
N VAL A 222 8.57 -8.47 2.05
CA VAL A 222 8.62 -7.14 1.47
C VAL A 222 7.98 -6.12 2.40
N LEU A 223 8.69 -5.04 2.69
CA LEU A 223 8.20 -3.90 3.46
C LEU A 223 8.04 -2.69 2.53
N LYS A 224 6.83 -2.09 2.47
CA LYS A 224 6.69 -0.70 2.06
C LYS A 224 7.06 0.17 3.26
N VAL A 225 8.17 0.88 3.14
CA VAL A 225 8.72 1.72 4.22
C VAL A 225 7.75 2.86 4.55
N GLY A 226 7.55 3.10 5.83
CA GLY A 226 6.61 4.10 6.31
C GLY A 226 7.04 5.54 6.02
N HIS A 227 6.05 6.40 5.79
CA HIS A 227 6.17 7.85 5.70
C HIS A 227 7.31 8.30 4.77
N HIS A 228 7.37 7.71 3.58
CA HIS A 228 8.35 8.01 2.54
C HIS A 228 9.81 7.99 3.02
N GLY A 229 10.11 7.12 4.00
CA GLY A 229 11.43 7.04 4.62
C GLY A 229 11.74 8.16 5.64
N SER A 230 10.72 8.84 6.15
CA SER A 230 10.86 9.86 7.20
C SER A 230 11.55 9.31 8.45
N ARG A 231 12.32 10.15 9.14
CA ARG A 231 12.93 9.84 10.44
C ARG A 231 11.92 9.56 11.55
N THR A 232 10.65 9.90 11.36
CA THR A 232 9.57 9.66 12.32
C THR A 232 9.04 8.23 12.27
N SER A 233 9.38 7.47 11.23
CA SER A 233 8.93 6.10 10.96
C SER A 233 10.09 5.12 10.89
N SER A 234 9.77 3.84 10.71
CA SER A 234 10.72 2.74 10.49
C SER A 234 11.79 2.64 11.58
N SER A 235 11.32 2.62 12.84
CA SER A 235 12.19 2.51 14.01
C SER A 235 13.02 1.22 13.97
N GLU A 236 14.22 1.25 14.55
CA GLU A 236 15.12 0.09 14.60
C GLU A 236 14.43 -1.15 15.20
N ASN A 237 13.64 -0.95 16.27
CA ASN A 237 12.92 -2.04 16.90
C ASN A 237 11.86 -2.63 15.96
N PHE A 238 11.12 -1.79 15.25
CA PHE A 238 10.14 -2.22 14.26
C PHE A 238 10.81 -3.00 13.12
N LEU A 239 11.87 -2.45 12.53
CA LEU A 239 12.62 -3.10 11.45
C LEU A 239 13.21 -4.46 11.88
N LYS A 240 13.71 -4.59 13.11
CA LYS A 240 14.16 -5.88 13.66
C LYS A 240 13.02 -6.91 13.74
N LYS A 241 11.82 -6.48 14.08
CA LYS A 241 10.64 -7.37 14.16
C LYS A 241 10.09 -7.74 12.78
N VAL A 242 10.07 -6.79 11.85
CA VAL A 242 9.63 -7.01 10.47
C VAL A 242 10.63 -7.87 9.71
N SER A 243 11.92 -7.62 9.90
CA SER A 243 13.04 -8.37 9.29
C SER A 243 12.83 -8.65 7.79
N PRO A 244 12.54 -7.61 6.98
CA PRO A 244 12.18 -7.81 5.57
C PRO A 244 13.39 -8.23 4.73
N LYS A 245 13.16 -8.98 3.66
CA LYS A 245 14.17 -9.27 2.63
C LYS A 245 14.36 -8.09 1.69
N PHE A 246 13.26 -7.36 1.42
CA PHE A 246 13.22 -6.21 0.52
C PHE A 246 12.43 -5.08 1.17
N ALA A 247 12.87 -3.85 0.90
CA ALA A 247 12.17 -2.64 1.32
C ALA A 247 11.96 -1.73 0.12
N VAL A 248 10.75 -1.18 0.01
CA VAL A 248 10.37 -0.23 -1.04
C VAL A 248 10.07 1.11 -0.39
N ILE A 249 10.62 2.18 -0.95
CA ILE A 249 10.41 3.55 -0.49
C ILE A 249 9.85 4.36 -1.65
N SER A 250 8.68 4.96 -1.47
CA SER A 250 8.13 5.95 -2.40
C SER A 250 8.72 7.30 -2.06
N VAL A 251 9.54 7.83 -2.96
CA VAL A 251 10.18 9.15 -2.82
C VAL A 251 10.10 9.89 -4.14
N GLY A 252 10.15 11.21 -4.08
CA GLY A 252 10.24 12.06 -5.26
C GLY A 252 11.36 13.09 -5.10
N PRO A 253 11.69 13.80 -6.17
CA PRO A 253 12.55 14.97 -6.04
C PRO A 253 11.90 15.98 -5.10
N ASP A 254 12.72 16.60 -4.24
CA ASP A 254 12.31 17.72 -3.36
C ASP A 254 12.00 18.97 -4.17
#